data_94f7d8969842ff9f62fb19c5a4b03448
#
_entry.id   94f7d8969842ff9f62fb19c5a4b03448
#
_cell.length_a   1.000
_cell.length_b   1.000
_cell.length_c   1.000
_cell.angle_alpha   90.00
_cell.angle_beta   90.00
_cell.angle_gamma   90.00
#
_symmetry.space_group_name_H-M   'P 1'
#
loop_
_entity.id
_entity.type
_entity.pdbx_description
1 polymer ?
#
loop_
_entity_poly.entity_id
_entity_poly.type
_entity_poly.pdbx_seq_one_letter_code
_entity_poly.pdbx_strand_id
1 'polypeptide(L)'
;YALFSFVGWCVMKALKGRRNWGRLIGLVMGLLSVGVFLYGFTYGFRELEVKRVTIAVPQLPASFDGYRIVLFSDFHAGSYYGWRSDLPQRDVDSINAQHPDMICFTGDIQNTRPSELKPYVRMLSSLRAKDGVYSVLGNHDYSYYVDADSLTCLRQEQETRRLEWQMGWHLLLNEHAVVHRGSDSIYVAGTENFKKPAHANVAKALRGIRPGHFVLMLQHIPTQWEDMVPSRINQVYGRKGEV
;
A
#
# COMPACT_ATOMS: atom_id res chain seq x y z
N TYR A 1 15.67 7.21 -32.02
CA TYR A 1 16.41 7.91 -33.08
C TYR A 1 16.56 7.03 -34.34
N ALA A 2 17.17 5.85 -34.23
CA ALA A 2 17.48 4.99 -35.36
C ALA A 2 16.25 4.68 -36.24
N LEU A 3 15.12 4.29 -35.63
CA LEU A 3 13.88 4.00 -36.35
C LEU A 3 13.41 5.21 -37.17
N PHE A 4 13.30 6.39 -36.56
CA PHE A 4 12.87 7.60 -37.26
C PHE A 4 13.85 8.03 -38.35
N SER A 5 15.16 7.87 -38.10
CA SER A 5 16.21 8.15 -39.09
C SER A 5 16.10 7.22 -40.32
N PHE A 6 15.82 5.92 -40.08
CA PHE A 6 15.64 4.93 -41.14
C PHE A 6 14.37 5.20 -41.95
N VAL A 7 13.22 5.37 -41.27
CA VAL A 7 11.95 5.68 -41.93
C VAL A 7 12.07 7.01 -42.73
N GLY A 8 12.65 8.04 -42.14
CA GLY A 8 12.88 9.30 -42.82
C GLY A 8 13.81 9.17 -44.03
N TRP A 9 14.81 8.27 -43.98
CA TRP A 9 15.67 7.96 -45.15
C TRP A 9 14.87 7.27 -46.26
N CYS A 10 14.01 6.29 -45.90
CA CYS A 10 13.14 5.62 -46.88
C CYS A 10 12.20 6.62 -47.55
N VAL A 11 11.54 7.48 -46.80
CA VAL A 11 10.65 8.54 -47.30
C VAL A 11 11.41 9.52 -48.18
N MET A 12 12.57 9.99 -47.74
CA MET A 12 13.43 10.88 -48.53
C MET A 12 13.82 10.27 -49.90
N LYS A 13 14.16 8.97 -49.90
CA LYS A 13 14.48 8.24 -51.14
C LYS A 13 13.26 8.11 -52.07
N ALA A 14 12.10 7.71 -51.51
CA ALA A 14 10.86 7.54 -52.26
C ALA A 14 10.38 8.84 -52.91
N LEU A 15 10.46 9.96 -52.19
CA LEU A 15 10.00 11.28 -52.61
C LEU A 15 11.10 12.10 -53.33
N LYS A 16 12.28 11.50 -53.59
CA LYS A 16 13.45 12.17 -54.17
C LYS A 16 13.84 13.48 -53.44
N GLY A 17 13.58 13.50 -52.12
CA GLY A 17 13.87 14.63 -51.24
C GLY A 17 15.38 14.80 -50.97
N ARG A 18 15.79 16.02 -50.56
CA ARG A 18 17.19 16.32 -50.25
C ARG A 18 17.56 16.23 -48.78
N ARG A 19 16.55 16.13 -47.88
CA ARG A 19 16.76 16.12 -46.40
C ARG A 19 16.04 14.95 -45.75
N ASN A 20 16.76 14.28 -44.88
CA ASN A 20 16.18 13.24 -44.02
C ASN A 20 15.60 13.88 -42.72
N TRP A 21 14.36 14.35 -42.79
CA TRP A 21 13.64 14.94 -41.65
C TRP A 21 13.47 13.96 -40.50
N GLY A 22 13.46 12.65 -40.76
CA GLY A 22 13.39 11.62 -39.73
C GLY A 22 14.52 11.69 -38.70
N ARG A 23 15.70 12.21 -39.09
CA ARG A 23 16.81 12.47 -38.14
C ARG A 23 16.47 13.54 -37.12
N LEU A 24 15.88 14.64 -37.55
CA LEU A 24 15.47 15.72 -36.67
C LEU A 24 14.33 15.27 -35.76
N ILE A 25 13.30 14.65 -36.33
CA ILE A 25 12.17 14.09 -35.57
C ILE A 25 12.68 13.10 -34.55
N GLY A 26 13.53 12.16 -34.92
CA GLY A 26 14.10 11.19 -34.01
C GLY A 26 14.93 11.80 -32.88
N LEU A 27 15.68 12.86 -33.17
CA LEU A 27 16.43 13.62 -32.16
C LEU A 27 15.48 14.31 -31.16
N VAL A 28 14.47 15.02 -31.67
CA VAL A 28 13.49 15.72 -30.82
C VAL A 28 12.72 14.71 -29.93
N MET A 29 12.25 13.62 -30.52
CA MET A 29 11.57 12.56 -29.74
C MET A 29 12.49 11.92 -28.69
N GLY A 30 13.77 11.71 -29.03
CA GLY A 30 14.75 11.21 -28.08
C GLY A 30 14.98 12.18 -26.91
N LEU A 31 15.15 13.47 -27.20
CA LEU A 31 15.30 14.49 -26.16
C LEU A 31 14.05 14.63 -25.29
N LEU A 32 12.86 14.60 -25.89
CA LEU A 32 11.61 14.59 -25.13
C LEU A 32 11.49 13.36 -24.22
N SER A 33 11.84 12.18 -24.72
CA SER A 33 11.83 10.95 -23.92
C SER A 33 12.79 11.03 -22.73
N VAL A 34 14.00 11.55 -22.95
CA VAL A 34 14.98 11.80 -21.88
C VAL A 34 14.42 12.83 -20.89
N GLY A 35 13.83 13.93 -21.38
CA GLY A 35 13.21 14.95 -20.53
C GLY A 35 12.09 14.41 -19.65
N VAL A 36 11.18 13.60 -20.21
CA VAL A 36 10.11 12.95 -19.47
C VAL A 36 10.67 11.98 -18.43
N PHE A 37 11.68 11.19 -18.78
CA PHE A 37 12.35 10.28 -17.85
C PHE A 37 13.01 11.05 -16.69
N LEU A 38 13.77 12.10 -17.00
CA LEU A 38 14.41 12.92 -15.97
C LEU A 38 13.38 13.63 -15.08
N TYR A 39 12.30 14.15 -15.65
CA TYR A 39 11.21 14.74 -14.88
C TYR A 39 10.58 13.70 -13.92
N GLY A 40 10.20 12.53 -14.44
CA GLY A 40 9.63 11.46 -13.61
C GLY A 40 10.59 10.99 -12.51
N PHE A 41 11.89 10.88 -12.83
CA PHE A 41 12.91 10.44 -11.89
C PHE A 41 13.28 11.48 -10.83
N THR A 42 13.14 12.77 -11.11
CA THR A 42 13.55 13.85 -10.19
C THR A 42 12.38 14.50 -9.47
N TYR A 43 11.34 14.90 -10.20
CA TYR A 43 10.21 15.66 -9.66
C TYR A 43 8.95 14.81 -9.53
N GLY A 44 8.58 14.07 -10.57
CA GLY A 44 7.29 13.40 -10.64
C GLY A 44 7.05 12.40 -9.53
N PHE A 45 8.05 11.59 -9.16
CA PHE A 45 7.91 10.62 -8.06
C PHE A 45 7.87 11.28 -6.66
N ARG A 46 8.21 12.56 -6.54
CA ARG A 46 8.15 13.32 -5.29
C ARG A 46 6.80 13.98 -5.05
N GLU A 47 5.92 13.97 -6.05
CA GLU A 47 4.59 14.54 -5.90
C GLU A 47 3.76 13.68 -4.95
N LEU A 48 3.29 14.31 -3.87
CA LEU A 48 2.40 13.71 -2.91
C LEU A 48 0.96 14.13 -3.22
N GLU A 49 0.12 13.15 -3.53
CA GLU A 49 -1.31 13.39 -3.77
C GLU A 49 -2.14 12.74 -2.65
N VAL A 50 -3.02 13.51 -2.04
CA VAL A 50 -4.01 12.99 -1.10
C VAL A 50 -5.34 12.79 -1.82
N LYS A 51 -5.69 11.55 -2.09
CA LYS A 51 -6.98 11.19 -2.71
C LYS A 51 -8.05 11.09 -1.63
N ARG A 52 -9.15 11.84 -1.80
CA ARG A 52 -10.30 11.79 -0.89
C ARG A 52 -11.47 11.10 -1.57
N VAL A 53 -11.96 10.05 -0.91
CA VAL A 53 -13.10 9.26 -1.37
C VAL A 53 -14.14 9.23 -0.26
N THR A 54 -15.38 9.53 -0.59
CA THR A 54 -16.51 9.36 0.34
C THR A 54 -17.26 8.10 -0.04
N ILE A 55 -17.45 7.20 0.92
CA ILE A 55 -18.15 5.93 0.74
C ILE A 55 -19.39 5.96 1.64
N ALA A 56 -20.57 5.80 1.03
CA ALA A 56 -21.82 5.63 1.77
C ALA A 56 -22.02 4.13 2.05
N VAL A 57 -22.14 3.79 3.31
CA VAL A 57 -22.34 2.40 3.76
C VAL A 57 -23.62 2.33 4.60
N PRO A 58 -24.70 1.75 4.08
CA PRO A 58 -25.98 1.70 4.78
C PRO A 58 -25.94 0.99 6.15
N GLN A 59 -25.03 0.01 6.31
CA GLN A 59 -24.87 -0.76 7.55
C GLN A 59 -23.94 -0.10 8.58
N LEU A 60 -23.34 1.05 8.25
CA LEU A 60 -22.47 1.76 9.18
C LEU A 60 -23.32 2.35 10.32
N PRO A 61 -22.96 2.11 11.60
CA PRO A 61 -23.66 2.72 12.72
C PRO A 61 -23.60 4.26 12.67
N ALA A 62 -24.68 4.94 13.04
CA ALA A 62 -24.81 6.38 12.91
C ALA A 62 -23.71 7.18 13.65
N SER A 63 -23.18 6.67 14.75
CA SER A 63 -22.07 7.29 15.50
C SER A 63 -20.76 7.35 14.71
N PHE A 64 -20.66 6.58 13.62
CA PHE A 64 -19.51 6.57 12.70
C PHE A 64 -19.76 7.40 11.43
N ASP A 65 -20.87 8.13 11.33
CA ASP A 65 -21.05 9.05 10.21
C ASP A 65 -19.94 10.11 10.19
N GLY A 66 -19.38 10.38 9.01
CA GLY A 66 -18.24 11.27 8.85
C GLY A 66 -16.90 10.70 9.39
N TYR A 67 -16.84 9.39 9.72
CA TYR A 67 -15.62 8.73 10.20
C TYR A 67 -14.52 8.79 9.15
N ARG A 68 -13.37 9.32 9.52
CA ARG A 68 -12.25 9.56 8.60
C ARG A 68 -11.17 8.52 8.78
N ILE A 69 -10.93 7.76 7.73
CA ILE A 69 -9.86 6.76 7.66
C ILE A 69 -8.79 7.26 6.69
N VAL A 70 -7.55 7.25 7.12
CA VAL A 70 -6.40 7.40 6.20
C VAL A 70 -5.83 6.01 5.94
N LEU A 71 -5.73 5.65 4.68
CA LEU A 71 -5.11 4.42 4.21
C LEU A 71 -3.79 4.74 3.52
N PHE A 72 -2.72 4.05 3.90
CA PHE A 72 -1.45 4.03 3.19
C PHE A 72 -0.86 2.62 3.18
N SER A 73 0.06 2.36 2.26
CA SER A 73 0.67 1.05 2.02
C SER A 73 2.07 1.19 1.45
N ASP A 74 2.80 0.09 1.37
CA ASP A 74 4.04 -0.02 0.60
C ASP A 74 5.06 1.06 0.97
N PHE A 75 5.30 1.23 2.27
CA PHE A 75 6.23 2.23 2.77
C PHE A 75 7.66 1.94 2.30
N HIS A 76 8.06 0.66 2.21
CA HIS A 76 9.35 0.23 1.69
C HIS A 76 10.52 1.06 2.23
N ALA A 77 10.73 1.02 3.54
CA ALA A 77 11.71 1.83 4.28
C ALA A 77 13.11 1.85 3.65
N GLY A 78 13.52 0.75 3.04
CA GLY A 78 14.79 0.62 2.32
C GLY A 78 14.91 1.47 1.05
N SER A 79 13.87 2.15 0.61
CA SER A 79 13.87 2.99 -0.61
C SER A 79 14.25 4.45 -0.34
N TYR A 80 14.33 4.87 0.93
CA TYR A 80 14.52 6.26 1.32
C TYR A 80 15.96 6.59 1.69
N TYR A 81 16.85 6.59 0.69
CA TYR A 81 18.25 6.97 0.86
C TYR A 81 18.59 8.30 0.19
N GLY A 82 19.60 8.99 0.73
CA GLY A 82 20.16 10.20 0.15
C GLY A 82 19.11 11.28 -0.03
N TRP A 83 18.90 11.72 -1.25
CA TRP A 83 17.98 12.80 -1.62
C TRP A 83 16.48 12.45 -1.50
N ARG A 84 16.14 11.22 -1.10
CA ARG A 84 14.77 10.77 -0.80
C ARG A 84 14.47 10.73 0.70
N SER A 85 15.44 11.02 1.54
CA SER A 85 15.31 10.85 2.99
C SER A 85 14.30 11.80 3.66
N ASP A 86 13.89 12.86 2.97
CA ASP A 86 12.89 13.82 3.43
C ASP A 86 11.44 13.38 3.16
N LEU A 87 11.23 12.44 2.22
CA LEU A 87 9.89 12.03 1.79
C LEU A 87 9.08 11.38 2.92
N PRO A 88 9.62 10.45 3.71
CA PRO A 88 8.86 9.80 4.77
C PRO A 88 8.29 10.77 5.81
N GLN A 89 9.05 11.78 6.20
CA GLN A 89 8.55 12.78 7.16
C GLN A 89 7.40 13.59 6.57
N ARG A 90 7.53 14.01 5.31
CA ARG A 90 6.48 14.72 4.58
C ARG A 90 5.20 13.90 4.47
N ASP A 91 5.33 12.59 4.24
CA ASP A 91 4.20 11.68 4.13
C ASP A 91 3.50 11.52 5.50
N VAL A 92 4.25 11.34 6.58
CA VAL A 92 3.72 11.31 7.95
C VAL A 92 3.02 12.63 8.32
N ASP A 93 3.62 13.77 8.01
CA ASP A 93 3.03 15.09 8.26
C ASP A 93 1.72 15.26 7.47
N SER A 94 1.70 14.80 6.21
CA SER A 94 0.50 14.83 5.36
C SER A 94 -0.62 13.95 5.91
N ILE A 95 -0.31 12.74 6.38
CA ILE A 95 -1.27 11.83 7.02
C ILE A 95 -1.86 12.48 8.26
N ASN A 96 -1.02 13.00 9.15
CA ASN A 96 -1.45 13.66 10.39
C ASN A 96 -2.30 14.91 10.12
N ALA A 97 -1.99 15.67 9.05
CA ALA A 97 -2.76 16.84 8.63
C ALA A 97 -4.19 16.51 8.16
N GLN A 98 -4.50 15.26 7.84
CA GLN A 98 -5.86 14.83 7.54
C GLN A 98 -6.74 14.69 8.79
N HIS A 99 -6.16 14.74 9.99
CA HIS A 99 -6.85 14.53 11.27
C HIS A 99 -7.72 13.27 11.27
N PRO A 100 -7.14 12.08 11.00
CA PRO A 100 -7.89 10.84 10.88
C PRO A 100 -8.49 10.41 12.22
N ASP A 101 -9.64 9.74 12.15
CA ASP A 101 -10.15 8.98 13.28
C ASP A 101 -9.37 7.65 13.41
N MET A 102 -9.02 7.05 12.29
CA MET A 102 -8.22 5.81 12.20
C MET A 102 -7.19 5.93 11.08
N ILE A 103 -6.04 5.30 11.26
CA ILE A 103 -5.05 5.08 10.20
C ILE A 103 -4.96 3.58 9.93
N CYS A 104 -5.00 3.19 8.66
CA CYS A 104 -4.82 1.82 8.21
C CYS A 104 -3.54 1.70 7.37
N PHE A 105 -2.67 0.78 7.73
CA PHE A 105 -1.49 0.41 6.95
C PHE A 105 -1.65 -1.01 6.42
N THR A 106 -1.52 -1.18 5.11
CA THR A 106 -1.79 -2.47 4.47
C THR A 106 -0.55 -3.22 4.01
N GLY A 107 0.58 -3.05 4.72
CA GLY A 107 1.75 -3.91 4.58
C GLY A 107 2.86 -3.37 3.68
N ASP A 108 3.94 -4.14 3.58
CA ASP A 108 5.18 -3.80 2.91
C ASP A 108 5.87 -2.57 3.53
N ILE A 109 6.15 -2.68 4.85
CA ILE A 109 6.82 -1.61 5.59
C ILE A 109 8.33 -1.56 5.29
N GLN A 110 8.92 -2.68 4.92
CA GLN A 110 10.34 -2.83 4.57
C GLN A 110 10.52 -3.37 3.14
N ASN A 111 11.72 -3.22 2.57
CA ASN A 111 12.03 -3.85 1.27
C ASN A 111 12.44 -5.31 1.46
N THR A 112 13.34 -5.59 2.40
CA THR A 112 13.87 -6.94 2.61
C THR A 112 14.13 -7.28 4.06
N ARG A 113 14.51 -6.30 4.90
CA ARG A 113 15.02 -6.56 6.27
C ARG A 113 14.52 -5.52 7.28
N PRO A 114 14.25 -5.92 8.52
CA PRO A 114 13.79 -5.00 9.56
C PRO A 114 14.80 -3.92 9.94
N SER A 115 16.09 -4.11 9.63
CA SER A 115 17.12 -3.09 9.83
C SER A 115 16.86 -1.81 9.01
N GLU A 116 16.17 -1.91 7.90
CA GLU A 116 15.75 -0.78 7.05
C GLU A 116 14.72 0.11 7.76
N LEU A 117 13.86 -0.50 8.57
CA LEU A 117 12.79 0.18 9.29
C LEU A 117 13.28 0.93 10.54
N LYS A 118 14.35 0.45 11.19
CA LYS A 118 14.84 0.99 12.47
C LYS A 118 15.00 2.52 12.50
N PRO A 119 15.55 3.19 11.47
CA PRO A 119 15.69 4.65 11.45
C PRO A 119 14.35 5.39 11.47
N TYR A 120 13.28 4.76 11.02
CA TYR A 120 11.96 5.38 10.84
C TYR A 120 10.97 5.11 11.99
N VAL A 121 11.29 4.21 12.91
CA VAL A 121 10.40 3.82 14.02
C VAL A 121 9.90 5.03 14.79
N ARG A 122 10.79 5.94 15.20
CA ARG A 122 10.40 7.15 15.94
C ARG A 122 9.46 8.07 15.14
N MET A 123 9.71 8.21 13.84
CA MET A 123 8.91 9.02 12.95
C MET A 123 7.53 8.39 12.74
N LEU A 124 7.47 7.09 12.43
CA LEU A 124 6.22 6.34 12.24
C LEU A 124 5.40 6.25 13.53
N SER A 125 6.05 6.23 14.71
CA SER A 125 5.37 6.34 16.01
C SER A 125 4.67 7.70 16.22
N SER A 126 4.96 8.71 15.39
CA SER A 126 4.32 10.03 15.47
C SER A 126 3.01 10.13 14.66
N LEU A 127 2.59 9.07 13.98
CA LEU A 127 1.28 8.98 13.36
C LEU A 127 0.18 9.11 14.44
N ARG A 128 -0.84 9.94 14.16
CA ARG A 128 -1.88 10.27 15.14
C ARG A 128 -3.25 10.00 14.55
N ALA A 129 -4.00 9.13 15.20
CA ALA A 129 -5.42 8.90 14.95
C ALA A 129 -6.14 8.70 16.27
N LYS A 130 -7.43 9.09 16.36
CA LYS A 130 -8.20 8.98 17.61
C LYS A 130 -8.33 7.53 18.08
N ASP A 131 -8.56 6.62 17.14
CA ASP A 131 -8.80 5.20 17.40
C ASP A 131 -7.57 4.35 17.06
N GLY A 132 -6.41 5.00 16.79
CA GLY A 132 -5.13 4.35 16.60
C GLY A 132 -4.77 4.00 15.16
N VAL A 133 -3.65 3.30 15.02
CA VAL A 133 -3.11 2.82 13.75
C VAL A 133 -3.27 1.30 13.71
N TYR A 134 -3.91 0.79 12.67
CA TYR A 134 -4.10 -0.65 12.43
C TYR A 134 -3.27 -1.06 11.23
N SER A 135 -2.54 -2.18 11.35
CA SER A 135 -1.66 -2.67 10.30
C SER A 135 -1.85 -4.15 10.00
N VAL A 136 -1.47 -4.55 8.81
CA VAL A 136 -1.26 -5.94 8.39
C VAL A 136 0.10 -6.06 7.72
N LEU A 137 0.63 -7.28 7.63
CA LEU A 137 1.89 -7.53 6.94
C LEU A 137 1.66 -7.72 5.43
N GLY A 138 2.57 -7.17 4.62
CA GLY A 138 2.71 -7.48 3.20
C GLY A 138 3.74 -8.59 2.94
N ASN A 139 3.97 -8.93 1.69
CA ASN A 139 4.87 -10.03 1.34
C ASN A 139 6.35 -9.74 1.63
N HIS A 140 6.76 -8.48 1.66
CA HIS A 140 8.13 -8.07 2.01
C HIS A 140 8.42 -8.18 3.52
N ASP A 141 7.41 -8.11 4.35
CA ASP A 141 7.55 -8.05 5.82
C ASP A 141 7.95 -9.40 6.44
N TYR A 142 7.80 -10.49 5.69
CA TYR A 142 8.25 -11.84 6.09
C TYR A 142 9.73 -12.11 5.78
N SER A 143 10.46 -11.13 5.26
CA SER A 143 11.86 -11.28 4.83
C SER A 143 12.10 -12.45 3.85
N TYR A 144 11.07 -12.83 3.10
CA TYR A 144 11.12 -13.95 2.15
C TYR A 144 12.10 -13.70 0.98
N TYR A 145 12.37 -12.43 0.67
CA TYR A 145 13.27 -12.03 -0.41
C TYR A 145 14.74 -11.93 0.01
N VAL A 146 15.04 -12.27 1.26
CA VAL A 146 16.42 -12.38 1.74
C VAL A 146 16.96 -13.75 1.38
N ASP A 147 18.14 -13.81 0.79
CA ASP A 147 18.88 -15.07 0.62
C ASP A 147 19.45 -15.51 1.98
N ALA A 148 18.62 -16.20 2.76
CA ALA A 148 18.92 -16.68 4.11
C ALA A 148 18.14 -17.95 4.43
N ASP A 149 18.59 -18.65 5.47
CA ASP A 149 17.87 -19.82 5.98
C ASP A 149 16.52 -19.43 6.63
N SER A 150 15.62 -20.40 6.71
CA SER A 150 14.25 -20.19 7.22
C SER A 150 14.22 -19.65 8.67
N LEU A 151 15.20 -20.01 9.51
CA LEU A 151 15.28 -19.51 10.87
C LEU A 151 15.65 -18.03 10.92
N THR A 152 16.56 -17.61 10.04
CA THR A 152 16.92 -16.20 9.88
C THR A 152 15.74 -15.38 9.37
N CYS A 153 15.00 -15.86 8.37
CA CYS A 153 13.79 -15.22 7.88
C CYS A 153 12.74 -15.06 9.00
N LEU A 154 12.50 -16.12 9.77
CA LEU A 154 11.56 -16.08 10.89
C LEU A 154 11.98 -15.06 11.98
N ARG A 155 13.26 -15.00 12.31
CA ARG A 155 13.78 -14.00 13.28
C ARG A 155 13.60 -12.57 12.78
N GLN A 156 13.81 -12.34 11.49
CA GLN A 156 13.63 -11.03 10.88
C GLN A 156 12.13 -10.64 10.85
N GLU A 157 11.26 -11.56 10.51
CA GLU A 157 9.81 -11.34 10.58
C GLU A 157 9.38 -10.98 12.01
N GLN A 158 9.83 -11.71 13.01
CA GLN A 158 9.55 -11.40 14.42
C GLN A 158 10.07 -10.00 14.82
N GLU A 159 11.22 -9.60 14.31
CA GLU A 159 11.77 -8.27 14.55
C GLU A 159 10.91 -7.19 13.87
N THR A 160 10.40 -7.41 12.65
CA THR A 160 9.47 -6.49 11.98
C THR A 160 8.20 -6.31 12.80
N ARG A 161 7.59 -7.40 13.26
CA ARG A 161 6.40 -7.38 14.14
C ARG A 161 6.69 -6.61 15.45
N ARG A 162 7.86 -6.82 16.04
CA ARG A 162 8.30 -6.13 17.26
C ARG A 162 8.44 -4.62 17.01
N LEU A 163 8.98 -4.20 15.87
CA LEU A 163 9.14 -2.80 15.52
C LEU A 163 7.77 -2.13 15.31
N GLU A 164 6.81 -2.78 14.65
CA GLU A 164 5.44 -2.25 14.52
C GLU A 164 4.76 -2.11 15.89
N TRP A 165 4.92 -3.10 16.76
CA TRP A 165 4.41 -3.00 18.14
C TRP A 165 5.07 -1.83 18.90
N GLN A 166 6.37 -1.60 18.74
CA GLN A 166 7.07 -0.45 19.34
C GLN A 166 6.58 0.89 18.83
N MET A 167 6.08 0.96 17.60
CA MET A 167 5.44 2.16 17.05
C MET A 167 4.05 2.42 17.65
N GLY A 168 3.53 1.50 18.45
CA GLY A 168 2.18 1.58 19.03
C GLY A 168 1.08 1.18 18.06
N TRP A 169 1.40 0.46 16.99
CA TRP A 169 0.43 0.01 16.00
C TRP A 169 -0.27 -1.28 16.43
N HIS A 170 -1.53 -1.41 16.03
CA HIS A 170 -2.33 -2.62 16.20
C HIS A 170 -2.14 -3.53 14.99
N LEU A 171 -1.08 -4.36 15.03
CA LEU A 171 -0.80 -5.33 13.98
C LEU A 171 -1.77 -6.50 14.07
N LEU A 172 -2.56 -6.73 13.00
CA LEU A 172 -3.59 -7.75 12.91
C LEU A 172 -3.08 -8.95 12.08
N LEU A 173 -2.90 -10.08 12.74
CA LEU A 173 -2.37 -11.34 12.16
C LEU A 173 -3.46 -12.42 12.09
N ASN A 174 -4.34 -12.31 11.10
CA ASN A 174 -5.57 -13.11 10.98
C ASN A 174 -6.47 -12.94 12.22
N GLU A 175 -6.65 -11.70 12.64
CA GLU A 175 -7.45 -11.34 13.82
C GLU A 175 -8.17 -10.02 13.59
N HIS A 176 -8.99 -9.61 14.53
CA HIS A 176 -9.69 -8.35 14.48
C HIS A 176 -9.65 -7.60 15.82
N ALA A 177 -9.86 -6.31 15.73
CA ALA A 177 -10.09 -5.40 16.85
C ALA A 177 -11.49 -4.80 16.76
N VAL A 178 -12.00 -4.31 17.89
CA VAL A 178 -13.27 -3.59 17.96
C VAL A 178 -13.01 -2.14 18.28
N VAL A 179 -13.63 -1.24 17.50
CA VAL A 179 -13.59 0.20 17.74
C VAL A 179 -14.97 0.64 18.22
N HIS A 180 -15.02 1.29 19.37
CA HIS A 180 -16.24 1.75 20.00
C HIS A 180 -16.46 3.24 19.87
N ARG A 181 -17.71 3.66 19.60
CA ARG A 181 -18.17 5.06 19.67
C ARG A 181 -19.53 5.11 20.37
N GLY A 182 -19.53 5.60 21.62
CA GLY A 182 -20.75 5.54 22.45
C GLY A 182 -21.21 4.10 22.65
N SER A 183 -22.45 3.84 22.25
CA SER A 183 -23.03 2.48 22.27
C SER A 183 -22.70 1.63 21.05
N ASP A 184 -22.17 2.24 19.99
CA ASP A 184 -21.94 1.57 18.72
C ASP A 184 -20.50 1.05 18.60
N SER A 185 -20.30 0.10 17.71
CA SER A 185 -18.99 -0.45 17.41
C SER A 185 -18.88 -0.89 15.96
N ILE A 186 -17.65 -0.83 15.45
CA ILE A 186 -17.24 -1.44 14.18
C ILE A 186 -16.09 -2.40 14.43
N TYR A 187 -15.89 -3.34 13.53
CA TYR A 187 -14.76 -4.25 13.56
C TYR A 187 -13.71 -3.85 12.52
N VAL A 188 -12.45 -3.94 12.92
CA VAL A 188 -11.30 -3.83 12.00
C VAL A 188 -10.64 -5.19 11.97
N ALA A 189 -10.76 -5.91 10.88
CA ALA A 189 -10.19 -7.23 10.69
C ALA A 189 -8.99 -7.17 9.74
N GLY A 190 -7.93 -7.92 10.05
CA GLY A 190 -6.75 -7.98 9.22
C GLY A 190 -6.36 -9.43 8.91
N THR A 191 -5.91 -9.68 7.69
CA THR A 191 -5.32 -10.96 7.31
C THR A 191 -3.84 -10.81 7.06
N GLU A 192 -3.09 -11.86 7.37
CA GLU A 192 -1.71 -12.02 6.92
C GLU A 192 -1.65 -12.14 5.39
N ASN A 193 -0.43 -12.20 4.83
CA ASN A 193 -0.23 -12.20 3.39
C ASN A 193 -0.90 -13.42 2.71
N PHE A 194 -1.56 -13.18 1.57
CA PHE A 194 -2.36 -14.18 0.86
C PHE A 194 -1.54 -15.09 -0.06
N LYS A 195 -0.56 -14.53 -0.78
CA LYS A 195 0.31 -15.29 -1.69
C LYS A 195 1.67 -15.48 -1.02
N LYS A 196 2.72 -15.74 -1.70
CA LYS A 196 4.04 -16.09 -1.17
C LYS A 196 4.64 -15.03 -0.22
N PRO A 197 4.86 -15.33 1.07
CA PRO A 197 4.38 -16.51 1.78
C PRO A 197 2.87 -16.46 2.06
N ALA A 198 2.21 -17.61 2.05
CA ALA A 198 0.75 -17.70 2.16
C ALA A 198 0.33 -18.05 3.59
N HIS A 199 -0.06 -17.04 4.36
CA HIS A 199 -0.46 -17.17 5.77
C HIS A 199 -1.88 -16.67 6.05
N ALA A 200 -2.57 -16.10 5.05
CA ALA A 200 -3.89 -15.52 5.21
C ALA A 200 -4.96 -16.51 5.64
N ASN A 201 -5.74 -16.14 6.65
CA ASN A 201 -6.86 -16.93 7.16
C ASN A 201 -8.05 -16.04 7.52
N VAL A 202 -8.91 -15.78 6.54
CA VAL A 202 -10.09 -14.93 6.70
C VAL A 202 -11.04 -15.49 7.77
N ALA A 203 -11.24 -16.82 7.81
CA ALA A 203 -12.13 -17.43 8.80
C ALA A 203 -11.62 -17.23 10.25
N LYS A 204 -10.30 -17.19 10.44
CA LYS A 204 -9.70 -16.85 11.75
C LYS A 204 -9.90 -15.37 12.06
N ALA A 205 -9.63 -14.48 11.09
CA ALA A 205 -9.77 -13.04 11.26
C ALA A 205 -11.21 -12.63 11.66
N LEU A 206 -12.21 -13.29 11.11
CA LEU A 206 -13.64 -12.99 11.35
C LEU A 206 -14.27 -13.84 12.48
N ARG A 207 -13.51 -14.67 13.17
CA ARG A 207 -14.05 -15.59 14.17
C ARG A 207 -14.71 -14.83 15.33
N GLY A 208 -16.01 -15.08 15.56
CA GLY A 208 -16.77 -14.47 16.65
C GLY A 208 -17.48 -13.17 16.28
N ILE A 209 -17.22 -12.60 15.11
CA ILE A 209 -18.01 -11.48 14.60
C ILE A 209 -19.38 -12.01 14.16
N ARG A 210 -20.45 -11.41 14.66
CA ARG A 210 -21.82 -11.80 14.30
C ARG A 210 -22.25 -11.14 12.98
N PRO A 211 -23.12 -11.78 12.19
CA PRO A 211 -23.73 -11.14 11.01
C PRO A 211 -24.40 -9.79 11.36
N GLY A 212 -24.36 -8.86 10.42
CA GLY A 212 -24.96 -7.53 10.59
C GLY A 212 -24.04 -6.45 11.19
N HIS A 213 -22.86 -6.82 11.67
CA HIS A 213 -21.86 -5.83 12.07
C HIS A 213 -21.04 -5.34 10.88
N PHE A 214 -20.71 -4.05 10.89
CA PHE A 214 -19.77 -3.49 9.92
C PHE A 214 -18.34 -3.97 10.21
N VAL A 215 -17.67 -4.46 9.17
CA VAL A 215 -16.28 -4.92 9.23
C VAL A 215 -15.44 -4.19 8.19
N LEU A 216 -14.43 -3.45 8.64
CA LEU A 216 -13.37 -2.93 7.81
C LEU A 216 -12.28 -4.00 7.67
N MET A 217 -12.09 -4.55 6.47
CA MET A 217 -11.10 -5.60 6.22
C MET A 217 -9.80 -5.02 5.67
N LEU A 218 -8.69 -5.26 6.34
CA LEU A 218 -7.35 -4.90 5.90
C LEU A 218 -6.67 -6.11 5.24
N GLN A 219 -6.16 -5.91 4.04
CA GLN A 219 -5.47 -6.91 3.23
C GLN A 219 -4.37 -6.24 2.42
N HIS A 220 -3.22 -6.89 2.28
CA HIS A 220 -2.15 -6.37 1.44
C HIS A 220 -2.41 -6.64 -0.06
N ILE A 221 -2.73 -7.89 -0.41
CA ILE A 221 -2.92 -8.29 -1.81
C ILE A 221 -4.38 -8.13 -2.23
N PRO A 222 -4.73 -7.20 -3.15
CA PRO A 222 -6.12 -6.92 -3.53
C PRO A 222 -6.87 -8.15 -4.09
N THR A 223 -6.19 -9.04 -4.83
CA THR A 223 -6.81 -10.25 -5.39
C THR A 223 -7.29 -11.24 -4.33
N GLN A 224 -6.85 -11.11 -3.07
CA GLN A 224 -7.37 -11.91 -1.97
C GLN A 224 -8.88 -11.69 -1.78
N TRP A 225 -9.36 -10.46 -1.98
CA TRP A 225 -10.78 -10.16 -1.91
C TRP A 225 -11.57 -10.94 -2.97
N GLU A 226 -11.07 -10.98 -4.20
CA GLU A 226 -11.73 -11.66 -5.31
C GLU A 226 -11.72 -13.19 -5.14
N ASP A 227 -10.59 -13.74 -4.69
CA ASP A 227 -10.36 -15.18 -4.65
C ASP A 227 -10.86 -15.85 -3.36
N MET A 228 -10.72 -15.19 -2.21
CA MET A 228 -10.98 -15.82 -0.90
C MET A 228 -12.14 -15.20 -0.11
N VAL A 229 -12.20 -13.88 -0.06
CA VAL A 229 -13.12 -13.22 0.88
C VAL A 229 -14.58 -13.47 0.53
N PRO A 230 -15.03 -13.31 -0.72
CA PRO A 230 -16.44 -13.57 -1.06
C PRO A 230 -16.90 -14.98 -0.72
N SER A 231 -16.06 -16.01 -0.99
CA SER A 231 -16.42 -17.40 -0.68
C SER A 231 -16.47 -17.67 0.81
N ARG A 232 -15.58 -17.07 1.59
CA ARG A 232 -15.55 -17.22 3.05
C ARG A 232 -16.65 -16.41 3.73
N ILE A 233 -16.95 -15.20 3.27
CA ILE A 233 -18.10 -14.42 3.75
C ILE A 233 -19.38 -15.19 3.50
N ASN A 234 -19.59 -15.77 2.32
CA ASN A 234 -20.76 -16.59 2.01
C ASN A 234 -20.88 -17.83 2.91
N GLN A 235 -19.75 -18.39 3.39
CA GLN A 235 -19.77 -19.50 4.34
C GLN A 235 -20.11 -19.08 5.77
N VAL A 236 -19.72 -17.85 6.16
CA VAL A 236 -19.90 -17.35 7.53
C VAL A 236 -21.20 -16.57 7.70
N TYR A 237 -21.64 -15.85 6.67
CA TYR A 237 -22.75 -14.89 6.74
C TYR A 237 -23.93 -15.16 5.80
N GLY A 238 -23.94 -16.29 5.07
CA GLY A 238 -25.01 -16.61 4.11
C GLY A 238 -24.69 -16.23 2.67
N ARG A 239 -25.71 -16.25 1.80
CA ARG A 239 -25.54 -16.14 0.37
C ARG A 239 -25.19 -14.71 -0.09
N LYS A 240 -24.49 -14.65 -1.22
CA LYS A 240 -24.17 -13.41 -1.93
C LYS A 240 -25.46 -12.59 -2.17
N GLY A 241 -25.56 -11.43 -1.56
CA GLY A 241 -26.73 -10.53 -1.71
C GLY A 241 -27.50 -10.27 -0.41
N GLU A 242 -27.14 -10.92 0.70
CA GLU A 242 -27.74 -10.70 2.02
C GLU A 242 -26.82 -9.94 3.00
N VAL A 243 -25.81 -9.25 2.45
CA VAL A 243 -24.88 -8.39 3.21
C VAL A 243 -25.13 -6.94 2.87
#